data_89977ef4e22cd02966e63386809b8adb
#
_entry.id   89977ef4e22cd02966e63386809b8adb
#
_cell.length_a   1.000
_cell.length_b   1.000
_cell.length_c   1.000
_cell.angle_alpha   90.00
_cell.angle_beta   90.00
_cell.angle_gamma   90.00
#
_symmetry.space_group_name_H-M   'P 1'
#
loop_
_entity.id
_entity.type
_entity.pdbx_description
1 polymer ?
#
loop_
_entity_poly.entity_id
_entity_poly.type
_entity_poly.pdbx_seq_one_letter_code
_entity_poly.pdbx_strand_id
1 'polypeptide(L)'
;MTATHTDGAVASEPAPRHPLAVASLIEKHAATIAKADAAIADRGYWSHFPESPSPKVYGETAAADGQAAFETYLGGRFPLEQPGATGWVATERSPFGVALGVEYPHSDVETLVTAATAAMPAWRDAGPDARTAVCVEILTRIHEHVFELANAVQFTTGQAFVMAFQAGGPHALDRALESVAYAHTEMKRHPATADWEKPAGKGDPLRMSKTFHVVPRGIGLVIGCNTFPTWNSYPGLFASLATGNAVIVKPHPLAVLPLAITVKYAREVLAEAGFDPDLVQLAPEAEGEKIASTLALRPEVKIVDFTGSTQYGDWLEQNAHQASVYTEKAGVNTIVVDSTDDFVGMCRNVAFSLTLYSGQMCTTPQNILVPRDGIDTESGHIGFDEVAAGIAGAVAKLVGDDARAVELTGAIVNDGVVSRIGAARSHGEVLLDSREVKHPEFPDAVVRTPLILKQDSANEGMFDSEWFGPISFVVATDSTAQSLEIFRRIVGKKGALTAAVYSTDESVLDAMEDATLDVGVHLSCNLTGGVFVNQSAAFSDFHASGANAAANSALTDGAYVSNRFRIVQSRRHV
;
A
#
# COMPACT_ATOMS: atom_id res chain seq x y z
N MET A 1 10.53 -50.56 31.19
CA MET A 1 10.21 -49.21 31.65
C MET A 1 9.42 -48.56 30.53
N THR A 2 8.18 -48.39 30.76
CA THR A 2 7.13 -48.00 29.82
C THR A 2 7.18 -46.50 29.56
N ALA A 3 7.31 -46.12 28.29
CA ALA A 3 7.18 -44.73 27.83
C ALA A 3 5.69 -44.39 27.69
N THR A 4 5.24 -43.40 28.45
CA THR A 4 3.90 -42.82 28.35
C THR A 4 3.86 -41.86 27.20
N HIS A 5 3.01 -42.15 26.20
CA HIS A 5 2.57 -41.19 25.20
C HIS A 5 1.67 -40.15 25.90
N THR A 6 2.03 -38.90 25.83
CA THR A 6 1.15 -37.76 26.12
C THR A 6 0.33 -37.44 24.88
N ASP A 7 -0.98 -37.60 24.99
CA ASP A 7 -1.97 -37.18 24.00
C ASP A 7 -1.83 -35.68 23.72
N GLY A 8 -1.59 -35.34 22.46
CA GLY A 8 -1.66 -33.97 21.99
C GLY A 8 -3.10 -33.46 22.06
N ALA A 9 -3.28 -32.35 22.74
CA ALA A 9 -4.56 -31.65 22.76
C ALA A 9 -4.92 -31.22 21.32
N VAL A 10 -5.97 -31.84 20.79
CA VAL A 10 -6.61 -31.39 19.55
C VAL A 10 -7.22 -30.03 19.85
N ALA A 11 -6.75 -28.99 19.15
CA ALA A 11 -7.36 -27.66 19.18
C ALA A 11 -8.84 -27.83 18.81
N SER A 12 -9.75 -27.35 19.66
CA SER A 12 -11.17 -27.37 19.40
C SER A 12 -11.47 -26.56 18.14
N GLU A 13 -12.12 -27.19 17.16
CA GLU A 13 -12.66 -26.47 16.00
C GLU A 13 -13.53 -25.29 16.51
N PRO A 14 -13.35 -24.09 15.92
CA PRO A 14 -14.21 -22.96 16.25
C PRO A 14 -15.67 -23.32 15.94
N ALA A 15 -16.57 -22.95 16.84
CA ALA A 15 -18.00 -23.21 16.68
C ALA A 15 -18.50 -22.65 15.35
N PRO A 16 -19.39 -23.36 14.61
CA PRO A 16 -19.90 -22.87 13.32
C PRO A 16 -20.61 -21.52 13.52
N ARG A 17 -20.13 -20.50 12.79
CA ARG A 17 -20.73 -19.17 12.81
C ARG A 17 -22.07 -19.21 12.07
N HIS A 18 -23.06 -18.48 12.57
CA HIS A 18 -24.37 -18.40 11.93
C HIS A 18 -24.28 -17.67 10.59
N PRO A 19 -25.06 -18.10 9.56
CA PRO A 19 -25.11 -17.42 8.28
C PRO A 19 -25.41 -15.91 8.44
N LEU A 20 -24.65 -15.07 7.73
CA LEU A 20 -24.86 -13.63 7.70
C LEU A 20 -25.95 -13.30 6.67
N ALA A 21 -27.06 -12.69 7.08
CA ALA A 21 -28.04 -12.19 6.14
C ALA A 21 -27.53 -10.89 5.49
N VAL A 22 -27.42 -10.83 4.16
CA VAL A 22 -26.94 -9.66 3.43
C VAL A 22 -27.70 -8.38 3.79
N ALA A 23 -29.03 -8.47 3.97
CA ALA A 23 -29.84 -7.32 4.40
C ALA A 23 -29.40 -6.78 5.78
N SER A 24 -29.05 -7.67 6.71
CA SER A 24 -28.52 -7.26 8.02
C SER A 24 -27.13 -6.64 7.94
N LEU A 25 -26.28 -7.06 6.98
CA LEU A 25 -24.99 -6.44 6.74
C LEU A 25 -25.13 -5.03 6.16
N ILE A 26 -26.07 -4.83 5.23
CA ILE A 26 -26.37 -3.51 4.69
C ILE A 26 -26.79 -2.55 5.81
N GLU A 27 -27.68 -3.00 6.70
CA GLU A 27 -28.12 -2.20 7.84
C GLU A 27 -26.96 -1.94 8.83
N LYS A 28 -26.19 -2.99 9.19
CA LYS A 28 -25.05 -2.92 10.11
C LYS A 28 -24.02 -1.87 9.67
N HIS A 29 -23.70 -1.84 8.39
CA HIS A 29 -22.62 -1.02 7.86
C HIS A 29 -23.07 0.31 7.24
N ALA A 30 -24.38 0.61 7.19
CA ALA A 30 -24.91 1.81 6.59
C ALA A 30 -24.27 3.11 7.10
N ALA A 31 -24.07 3.22 8.42
CA ALA A 31 -23.45 4.40 9.02
C ALA A 31 -21.96 4.54 8.67
N THR A 32 -21.22 3.44 8.62
CA THR A 32 -19.80 3.44 8.23
C THR A 32 -19.65 3.84 6.76
N ILE A 33 -20.46 3.26 5.88
CA ILE A 33 -20.45 3.57 4.44
C ILE A 33 -20.80 5.05 4.22
N ALA A 34 -21.84 5.57 4.87
CA ALA A 34 -22.21 6.99 4.73
C ALA A 34 -21.11 7.94 5.20
N LYS A 35 -20.39 7.60 6.28
CA LYS A 35 -19.24 8.38 6.74
C LYS A 35 -18.06 8.31 5.76
N ALA A 36 -17.78 7.12 5.23
CA ALA A 36 -16.71 6.93 4.25
C ALA A 36 -17.01 7.70 2.94
N ASP A 37 -18.26 7.66 2.45
CA ASP A 37 -18.70 8.41 1.28
C ASP A 37 -18.59 9.95 1.51
N ALA A 38 -18.89 10.43 2.73
CA ALA A 38 -18.68 11.82 3.09
C ALA A 38 -17.18 12.17 3.15
N ALA A 39 -16.37 11.30 3.75
CA ALA A 39 -14.93 11.54 3.94
C ALA A 39 -14.16 11.65 2.61
N ILE A 40 -14.50 10.84 1.60
CA ILE A 40 -13.87 10.96 0.27
C ILE A 40 -14.25 12.28 -0.45
N ALA A 41 -15.36 12.89 -0.08
CA ALA A 41 -15.80 14.19 -0.64
C ALA A 41 -15.17 15.38 0.10
N ASP A 42 -15.08 15.30 1.44
CA ASP A 42 -14.59 16.38 2.29
C ASP A 42 -13.06 16.47 2.32
N ARG A 43 -12.36 15.34 2.14
CA ARG A 43 -10.88 15.21 2.20
C ARG A 43 -10.26 15.73 3.50
N GLY A 44 -11.05 15.86 4.57
CA GLY A 44 -10.56 16.09 5.92
C GLY A 44 -10.02 14.80 6.56
N TYR A 45 -9.26 14.94 7.65
CA TYR A 45 -8.78 13.75 8.39
C TYR A 45 -9.95 12.97 8.98
N TRP A 46 -10.02 11.69 8.61
CA TRP A 46 -10.90 10.71 9.22
C TRP A 46 -10.26 9.33 9.17
N SER A 47 -10.42 8.55 10.22
CA SER A 47 -10.00 7.15 10.30
C SER A 47 -11.13 6.35 10.92
N HIS A 48 -11.42 5.18 10.38
CA HIS A 48 -12.42 4.26 10.92
C HIS A 48 -11.79 3.25 11.88
N PHE A 49 -10.57 2.82 11.60
CA PHE A 49 -9.87 1.79 12.34
C PHE A 49 -8.82 2.41 13.25
N PRO A 50 -8.91 2.23 14.60
CA PRO A 50 -7.97 2.84 15.53
C PRO A 50 -6.52 2.41 15.30
N GLU A 51 -5.60 3.37 15.16
CA GLU A 51 -4.18 3.11 14.88
C GLU A 51 -3.31 2.84 16.11
N SER A 52 -3.82 3.11 17.32
CA SER A 52 -3.06 2.91 18.57
C SER A 52 -3.21 1.48 19.07
N PRO A 53 -2.15 0.66 19.17
CA PRO A 53 -2.21 -0.72 19.68
C PRO A 53 -2.41 -0.79 21.20
N SER A 54 -3.11 0.18 21.76
CA SER A 54 -3.29 0.32 23.21
C SER A 54 -4.29 -0.68 23.78
N PRO A 55 -4.03 -1.30 24.94
CA PRO A 55 -5.00 -2.12 25.65
C PRO A 55 -6.31 -1.38 25.98
N LYS A 56 -6.28 -0.06 26.10
CA LYS A 56 -7.49 0.76 26.29
C LYS A 56 -8.43 0.75 25.07
N VAL A 57 -7.90 0.51 23.90
CA VAL A 57 -8.64 0.45 22.62
C VAL A 57 -9.06 -0.97 22.31
N TYR A 58 -8.16 -1.94 22.45
CA TYR A 58 -8.33 -3.30 21.96
C TYR A 58 -8.58 -4.34 23.06
N GLY A 59 -8.39 -3.98 24.33
CA GLY A 59 -8.48 -4.91 25.48
C GLY A 59 -7.11 -5.44 25.91
N GLU A 60 -7.05 -5.93 27.14
CA GLU A 60 -5.79 -6.31 27.82
C GLU A 60 -5.12 -7.53 27.18
N THR A 61 -5.87 -8.42 26.54
CA THR A 61 -5.36 -9.69 26.00
C THR A 61 -5.11 -9.66 24.49
N ALA A 62 -5.63 -8.65 23.77
CA ALA A 62 -5.65 -8.62 22.30
C ALA A 62 -4.26 -8.83 21.66
N ALA A 63 -3.21 -8.23 22.21
CA ALA A 63 -1.85 -8.39 21.68
C ALA A 63 -1.34 -9.82 21.88
N ALA A 64 -1.56 -10.41 23.07
CA ALA A 64 -1.15 -11.79 23.37
C ALA A 64 -1.97 -12.82 22.56
N ASP A 65 -3.28 -12.59 22.42
CA ASP A 65 -4.17 -13.45 21.65
C ASP A 65 -3.78 -13.42 20.15
N GLY A 66 -3.45 -12.24 19.61
CA GLY A 66 -3.00 -12.09 18.22
C GLY A 66 -1.64 -12.72 17.98
N GLN A 67 -0.70 -12.62 18.92
CA GLN A 67 0.59 -13.31 18.83
C GLN A 67 0.37 -14.83 18.86
N ALA A 68 -0.43 -15.34 19.79
CA ALA A 68 -0.73 -16.77 19.88
C ALA A 68 -1.41 -17.29 18.60
N ALA A 69 -2.34 -16.52 17.99
CA ALA A 69 -2.95 -16.87 16.73
C ALA A 69 -1.92 -16.94 15.58
N PHE A 70 -1.02 -15.96 15.46
CA PHE A 70 0.09 -15.99 14.50
C PHE A 70 0.98 -17.23 14.70
N GLU A 71 1.35 -17.55 15.93
CA GLU A 71 2.23 -18.67 16.24
C GLU A 71 1.65 -20.04 15.82
N THR A 72 0.31 -20.15 15.72
CA THR A 72 -0.34 -21.38 15.23
C THR A 72 -0.01 -21.73 13.79
N TYR A 73 0.42 -20.76 12.99
CA TYR A 73 0.79 -20.98 11.58
C TYR A 73 2.22 -21.49 11.42
N LEU A 74 3.10 -21.20 12.38
CA LEU A 74 4.54 -21.47 12.25
C LEU A 74 4.85 -22.96 12.12
N GLY A 75 5.66 -23.30 11.12
CA GLY A 75 6.10 -24.68 10.87
C GLY A 75 5.00 -25.61 10.37
N GLY A 76 3.85 -25.08 9.95
CA GLY A 76 2.67 -25.85 9.55
C GLY A 76 2.09 -25.45 8.21
N ARG A 77 1.04 -26.15 7.81
CA ARG A 77 0.27 -25.81 6.63
C ARG A 77 -0.75 -24.74 6.96
N PHE A 78 -0.76 -23.67 6.17
CA PHE A 78 -1.74 -22.60 6.32
C PHE A 78 -3.16 -23.13 6.05
N PRO A 79 -4.13 -22.90 6.95
CA PRO A 79 -5.47 -23.49 6.84
C PRO A 79 -6.33 -22.74 5.83
N LEU A 80 -6.03 -22.91 4.56
CA LEU A 80 -6.76 -22.34 3.43
C LEU A 80 -7.15 -23.45 2.46
N GLU A 81 -8.46 -23.66 2.32
CA GLU A 81 -9.01 -24.52 1.30
C GLU A 81 -9.40 -23.68 0.08
N GLN A 82 -8.87 -24.05 -1.08
CA GLN A 82 -9.19 -23.43 -2.36
C GLN A 82 -9.08 -24.44 -3.50
N PRO A 83 -9.75 -24.18 -4.67
CA PRO A 83 -9.73 -25.11 -5.78
C PRO A 83 -8.32 -25.24 -6.40
N GLY A 84 -8.04 -26.43 -6.96
CA GLY A 84 -6.82 -26.69 -7.71
C GLY A 84 -5.55 -26.79 -6.87
N ALA A 85 -5.65 -26.95 -5.56
CA ALA A 85 -4.48 -27.18 -4.70
C ALA A 85 -3.84 -28.53 -5.05
N THR A 86 -2.66 -28.50 -5.68
CA THR A 86 -1.90 -29.67 -6.12
C THR A 86 -0.65 -29.91 -5.29
N GLY A 87 -0.28 -28.99 -4.45
CA GLY A 87 0.94 -29.03 -3.64
C GLY A 87 0.98 -27.91 -2.60
N TRP A 88 2.16 -27.72 -2.04
CA TRP A 88 2.44 -26.73 -1.00
C TRP A 88 3.72 -25.97 -1.35
N VAL A 89 3.76 -24.68 -1.07
CA VAL A 89 4.94 -23.82 -1.24
C VAL A 89 5.28 -23.13 0.06
N ALA A 90 6.58 -23.00 0.36
CA ALA A 90 7.12 -22.33 1.52
C ALA A 90 8.37 -21.55 1.08
N THR A 91 8.22 -20.26 0.80
CA THR A 91 9.29 -19.43 0.25
C THR A 91 9.72 -18.30 1.19
N GLU A 92 8.93 -18.02 2.22
CA GLU A 92 9.15 -16.91 3.13
C GLU A 92 10.39 -17.11 4.01
N ARG A 93 11.11 -16.00 4.24
CA ARG A 93 12.16 -15.89 5.21
C ARG A 93 11.90 -14.66 6.07
N SER A 94 11.93 -14.85 7.38
CA SER A 94 11.83 -13.71 8.28
C SER A 94 13.12 -12.88 8.26
N PRO A 95 13.03 -11.55 8.04
CA PRO A 95 14.16 -10.63 8.19
C PRO A 95 14.74 -10.59 9.61
N PHE A 96 14.01 -11.12 10.59
CA PHE A 96 14.45 -11.24 11.98
C PHE A 96 15.12 -12.57 12.30
N GLY A 97 15.34 -13.45 11.30
CA GLY A 97 15.96 -14.77 11.51
C GLY A 97 15.02 -15.81 12.15
N VAL A 98 13.74 -15.50 12.35
CA VAL A 98 12.75 -16.44 12.89
C VAL A 98 12.38 -17.46 11.82
N ALA A 99 12.32 -18.74 12.17
CA ALA A 99 11.87 -19.78 11.27
C ALA A 99 10.34 -19.74 11.13
N LEU A 100 9.84 -19.24 10.01
CA LEU A 100 8.39 -19.20 9.72
C LEU A 100 7.88 -20.60 9.35
N GLY A 101 8.46 -21.24 8.34
CA GLY A 101 8.14 -22.60 7.93
C GLY A 101 6.68 -22.83 7.53
N VAL A 102 5.95 -21.77 7.16
CA VAL A 102 4.55 -21.88 6.76
C VAL A 102 4.46 -22.37 5.33
N GLU A 103 3.64 -23.39 5.10
CA GLU A 103 3.38 -23.95 3.77
C GLU A 103 2.00 -23.47 3.27
N TYR A 104 1.93 -22.93 2.06
CA TYR A 104 0.70 -22.41 1.46
C TYR A 104 0.21 -23.33 0.34
N PRO A 105 -1.13 -23.48 0.13
CA PRO A 105 -1.64 -24.30 -0.96
C PRO A 105 -1.23 -23.72 -2.30
N HIS A 106 -0.55 -24.53 -3.12
CA HIS A 106 -0.18 -24.20 -4.49
C HIS A 106 -1.25 -24.75 -5.44
N SER A 107 -1.89 -23.86 -6.19
CA SER A 107 -2.97 -24.19 -7.09
C SER A 107 -2.57 -23.92 -8.54
N ASP A 108 -3.07 -24.75 -9.46
CA ASP A 108 -2.87 -24.51 -10.89
C ASP A 108 -3.68 -23.30 -11.38
N VAL A 109 -3.09 -22.53 -12.30
CA VAL A 109 -3.65 -21.27 -12.82
C VAL A 109 -5.00 -21.48 -13.50
N GLU A 110 -5.18 -22.56 -14.25
CA GLU A 110 -6.42 -22.81 -14.99
C GLU A 110 -7.60 -23.03 -14.04
N THR A 111 -7.37 -23.78 -12.98
CA THR A 111 -8.41 -24.04 -11.97
C THR A 111 -8.75 -22.77 -11.19
N LEU A 112 -7.76 -21.95 -10.78
CA LEU A 112 -8.02 -20.67 -10.13
C LEU A 112 -8.86 -19.75 -11.02
N VAL A 113 -8.50 -19.59 -12.28
CA VAL A 113 -9.21 -18.72 -13.24
C VAL A 113 -10.63 -19.22 -13.49
N THR A 114 -10.80 -20.54 -13.62
CA THR A 114 -12.12 -21.16 -13.85
C THR A 114 -13.04 -20.95 -12.66
N ALA A 115 -12.56 -21.21 -11.44
CA ALA A 115 -13.35 -21.05 -10.22
C ALA A 115 -13.71 -19.57 -9.97
N ALA A 116 -12.73 -18.65 -10.11
CA ALA A 116 -12.98 -17.22 -10.01
C ALA A 116 -14.07 -16.74 -11.00
N THR A 117 -14.00 -17.24 -12.24
CA THR A 117 -14.98 -16.88 -13.28
C THR A 117 -16.38 -17.42 -12.93
N ALA A 118 -16.47 -18.64 -12.40
CA ALA A 118 -17.74 -19.26 -12.03
C ALA A 118 -18.41 -18.57 -10.82
N ALA A 119 -17.63 -18.01 -9.91
CA ALA A 119 -18.12 -17.31 -8.71
C ALA A 119 -18.76 -15.94 -9.01
N MET A 120 -18.37 -15.25 -10.09
CA MET A 120 -18.78 -13.86 -10.36
C MET A 120 -20.28 -13.63 -10.62
N PRO A 121 -21.06 -14.48 -11.29
CA PRO A 121 -22.45 -14.16 -11.64
C PRO A 121 -23.32 -13.85 -10.42
N ALA A 122 -23.30 -14.67 -9.38
CA ALA A 122 -24.07 -14.44 -8.16
C ALA A 122 -23.61 -13.14 -7.44
N TRP A 123 -22.31 -12.86 -7.44
CA TRP A 123 -21.75 -11.65 -6.86
C TRP A 123 -22.16 -10.38 -7.63
N ARG A 124 -22.15 -10.44 -8.97
CA ARG A 124 -22.70 -9.39 -9.81
C ARG A 124 -24.16 -9.08 -9.45
N ASP A 125 -24.98 -10.13 -9.35
CA ASP A 125 -26.43 -10.02 -9.19
C ASP A 125 -26.84 -9.59 -7.78
N ALA A 126 -25.93 -9.68 -6.80
CA ALA A 126 -26.12 -9.14 -5.44
C ALA A 126 -26.31 -7.60 -5.44
N GLY A 127 -25.76 -6.90 -6.42
CA GLY A 127 -25.87 -5.44 -6.55
C GLY A 127 -24.84 -4.65 -5.70
N PRO A 128 -24.71 -3.33 -5.95
CA PRO A 128 -23.70 -2.49 -5.33
C PRO A 128 -23.76 -2.45 -3.80
N ASP A 129 -24.95 -2.23 -3.21
CA ASP A 129 -25.10 -2.07 -1.76
C ASP A 129 -24.71 -3.36 -1.00
N ALA A 130 -25.10 -4.53 -1.53
CA ALA A 130 -24.75 -5.81 -0.95
C ALA A 130 -23.23 -6.06 -0.98
N ARG A 131 -22.61 -5.83 -2.13
CA ARG A 131 -21.16 -6.01 -2.29
C ARG A 131 -20.37 -5.07 -1.39
N THR A 132 -20.78 -3.81 -1.32
CA THR A 132 -20.18 -2.80 -0.43
C THR A 132 -20.26 -3.23 1.03
N ALA A 133 -21.46 -3.67 1.49
CA ALA A 133 -21.64 -4.10 2.87
C ALA A 133 -20.82 -5.35 3.24
N VAL A 134 -20.72 -6.32 2.34
CA VAL A 134 -19.88 -7.52 2.54
C VAL A 134 -18.40 -7.15 2.55
N CYS A 135 -17.94 -6.24 1.69
CA CYS A 135 -16.56 -5.75 1.74
C CYS A 135 -16.24 -5.08 3.08
N VAL A 136 -17.14 -4.25 3.62
CA VAL A 136 -16.95 -3.63 4.95
C VAL A 136 -16.95 -4.68 6.06
N GLU A 137 -17.78 -5.75 5.95
CA GLU A 137 -17.72 -6.87 6.91
C GLU A 137 -16.39 -7.61 6.86
N ILE A 138 -15.82 -7.83 5.67
CA ILE A 138 -14.48 -8.42 5.50
C ILE A 138 -13.44 -7.55 6.21
N LEU A 139 -13.46 -6.23 6.00
CA LEU A 139 -12.55 -5.29 6.67
C LEU A 139 -12.73 -5.33 8.19
N THR A 140 -13.96 -5.40 8.68
CA THR A 140 -14.27 -5.52 10.10
C THR A 140 -13.69 -6.82 10.69
N ARG A 141 -13.87 -7.95 9.98
CA ARG A 141 -13.31 -9.25 10.38
C ARG A 141 -11.79 -9.23 10.44
N ILE A 142 -11.12 -8.64 9.46
CA ILE A 142 -9.67 -8.51 9.45
C ILE A 142 -9.21 -7.62 10.63
N HIS A 143 -9.95 -6.54 10.91
CA HIS A 143 -9.66 -5.66 12.05
C HIS A 143 -9.79 -6.38 13.40
N GLU A 144 -10.77 -7.26 13.57
CA GLU A 144 -10.90 -8.11 14.77
C GLU A 144 -9.65 -8.97 15.03
N HIS A 145 -8.87 -9.26 13.97
CA HIS A 145 -7.64 -10.04 13.97
C HIS A 145 -6.39 -9.21 13.69
N VAL A 146 -6.44 -7.90 13.95
CA VAL A 146 -5.37 -6.98 13.55
C VAL A 146 -4.01 -7.26 14.20
N PHE A 147 -3.98 -7.79 15.43
CA PHE A 147 -2.71 -8.15 16.08
C PHE A 147 -2.09 -9.42 15.48
N GLU A 148 -2.89 -10.40 15.07
CA GLU A 148 -2.44 -11.56 14.30
C GLU A 148 -1.82 -11.10 12.98
N LEU A 149 -2.50 -10.21 12.25
CA LEU A 149 -2.01 -9.63 11.00
C LEU A 149 -0.74 -8.82 11.22
N ALA A 150 -0.65 -8.02 12.28
CA ALA A 150 0.52 -7.21 12.61
C ALA A 150 1.77 -8.08 12.85
N ASN A 151 1.64 -9.20 13.57
CA ASN A 151 2.74 -10.16 13.74
C ASN A 151 3.15 -10.77 12.38
N ALA A 152 2.19 -11.17 11.54
CA ALA A 152 2.48 -11.68 10.21
C ALA A 152 3.24 -10.64 9.36
N VAL A 153 2.82 -9.37 9.38
CA VAL A 153 3.51 -8.27 8.68
C VAL A 153 4.91 -8.06 9.26
N GLN A 154 5.06 -7.94 10.58
CA GLN A 154 6.35 -7.76 11.23
C GLN A 154 7.35 -8.83 10.78
N PHE A 155 7.01 -10.10 10.96
CA PHE A 155 7.94 -11.21 10.75
C PHE A 155 8.21 -11.55 9.28
N THR A 156 7.39 -11.07 8.34
CA THR A 156 7.61 -11.27 6.90
C THR A 156 8.23 -10.05 6.20
N THR A 157 8.04 -8.84 6.76
CA THR A 157 8.50 -7.60 6.11
C THR A 157 9.68 -6.92 6.82
N GLY A 158 9.98 -7.30 8.06
CA GLY A 158 11.01 -6.63 8.86
C GLY A 158 10.60 -5.29 9.47
N GLN A 159 9.35 -4.87 9.33
CA GLN A 159 8.83 -3.68 10.01
C GLN A 159 8.90 -3.84 11.53
N ALA A 160 9.22 -2.78 12.27
CA ALA A 160 9.03 -2.75 13.70
C ALA A 160 7.55 -2.93 14.06
N PHE A 161 7.24 -3.54 15.21
CA PHE A 161 5.87 -3.95 15.54
C PHE A 161 4.84 -2.82 15.43
N VAL A 162 5.15 -1.63 15.96
CA VAL A 162 4.20 -0.49 15.90
C VAL A 162 3.88 -0.13 14.45
N MET A 163 4.90 -0.09 13.58
CA MET A 163 4.71 0.19 12.18
C MET A 163 3.94 -0.94 11.48
N ALA A 164 4.29 -2.20 11.76
CA ALA A 164 3.60 -3.36 11.21
C ALA A 164 2.11 -3.37 11.60
N PHE A 165 1.81 -2.99 12.84
CA PHE A 165 0.44 -2.82 13.31
C PHE A 165 -0.28 -1.69 12.58
N GLN A 166 0.30 -0.48 12.55
CA GLN A 166 -0.33 0.71 11.97
C GLN A 166 -0.47 0.58 10.45
N ALA A 167 0.64 0.43 9.74
CA ALA A 167 0.65 0.38 8.29
C ALA A 167 0.04 -0.91 7.74
N GLY A 168 0.35 -2.07 8.36
CA GLY A 168 -0.17 -3.37 7.93
C GLY A 168 -1.63 -3.62 8.30
N GLY A 169 -2.14 -2.96 9.33
CA GLY A 169 -3.49 -3.08 9.87
C GLY A 169 -4.35 -1.84 9.61
N PRO A 170 -4.57 -0.95 10.60
CA PRO A 170 -5.55 0.15 10.50
C PRO A 170 -5.41 1.03 9.26
N HIS A 171 -4.19 1.46 8.90
CA HIS A 171 -4.00 2.32 7.73
C HIS A 171 -4.30 1.59 6.41
N ALA A 172 -3.93 0.31 6.30
CA ALA A 172 -4.28 -0.52 5.14
C ALA A 172 -5.80 -0.73 5.05
N LEU A 173 -6.47 -0.98 6.19
CA LEU A 173 -7.92 -1.13 6.26
C LEU A 173 -8.66 0.16 5.91
N ASP A 174 -8.17 1.32 6.33
CA ASP A 174 -8.73 2.61 5.94
C ASP A 174 -8.56 2.88 4.44
N ARG A 175 -7.40 2.55 3.84
CA ARG A 175 -7.20 2.60 2.38
C ARG A 175 -8.15 1.67 1.62
N ALA A 176 -8.41 0.47 2.15
CA ALA A 176 -9.40 -0.42 1.59
C ALA A 176 -10.83 0.15 1.68
N LEU A 177 -11.18 0.71 2.84
CA LEU A 177 -12.50 1.33 3.05
C LEU A 177 -12.69 2.56 2.14
N GLU A 178 -11.64 3.36 1.94
CA GLU A 178 -11.63 4.45 0.96
C GLU A 178 -11.93 3.94 -0.45
N SER A 179 -11.29 2.82 -0.86
CA SER A 179 -11.57 2.19 -2.17
C SER A 179 -13.00 1.68 -2.29
N VAL A 180 -13.54 1.10 -1.21
CA VAL A 180 -14.94 0.66 -1.15
C VAL A 180 -15.89 1.85 -1.26
N ALA A 181 -15.60 2.97 -0.60
CA ALA A 181 -16.42 4.19 -0.67
C ALA A 181 -16.42 4.79 -2.08
N TYR A 182 -15.25 4.91 -2.72
CA TYR A 182 -15.18 5.33 -4.13
C TYR A 182 -15.94 4.37 -5.05
N ALA A 183 -15.79 3.05 -4.87
CA ALA A 183 -16.53 2.07 -5.66
C ALA A 183 -18.04 2.20 -5.47
N HIS A 184 -18.50 2.37 -4.22
CA HIS A 184 -19.92 2.58 -3.90
C HIS A 184 -20.47 3.84 -4.58
N THR A 185 -19.79 4.96 -4.41
CA THR A 185 -20.18 6.25 -5.00
C THR A 185 -20.22 6.19 -6.54
N GLU A 186 -19.18 5.65 -7.17
CA GLU A 186 -19.11 5.56 -8.63
C GLU A 186 -20.15 4.61 -9.22
N MET A 187 -20.43 3.48 -8.59
CA MET A 187 -21.48 2.55 -9.04
C MET A 187 -22.88 3.16 -8.92
N LYS A 188 -23.11 4.03 -7.95
CA LYS A 188 -24.41 4.69 -7.69
C LYS A 188 -24.57 6.03 -8.42
N ARG A 189 -23.60 6.46 -9.20
CA ARG A 189 -23.68 7.69 -9.99
C ARG A 189 -24.84 7.68 -11.00
N HIS A 190 -25.31 6.50 -11.39
CA HIS A 190 -26.48 6.30 -12.24
C HIS A 190 -27.60 5.59 -11.45
N PRO A 191 -28.87 5.94 -11.67
CA PRO A 191 -29.99 5.25 -11.05
C PRO A 191 -30.09 3.80 -11.55
N ALA A 192 -30.59 2.88 -10.71
CA ALA A 192 -30.84 1.50 -11.13
C ALA A 192 -31.92 1.39 -12.21
N THR A 193 -32.91 2.28 -12.17
CA THR A 193 -34.03 2.35 -13.14
C THR A 193 -34.33 3.78 -13.52
N ALA A 194 -34.88 3.98 -14.71
CA ALA A 194 -35.41 5.28 -15.15
C ALA A 194 -36.55 5.09 -16.14
N ASP A 195 -37.57 5.96 -16.03
CA ASP A 195 -38.61 6.11 -17.03
C ASP A 195 -38.18 7.11 -18.09
N TRP A 196 -38.50 6.81 -19.33
CA TRP A 196 -38.18 7.67 -20.45
C TRP A 196 -39.46 7.93 -21.26
N GLU A 197 -39.77 9.20 -21.42
CA GLU A 197 -40.92 9.67 -22.21
C GLU A 197 -40.44 10.71 -23.23
N LYS A 198 -40.84 10.51 -24.48
CA LYS A 198 -40.53 11.45 -25.56
C LYS A 198 -41.86 11.92 -26.21
N PRO A 199 -42.14 13.22 -26.23
CA PRO A 199 -43.30 13.75 -26.94
C PRO A 199 -43.32 13.34 -28.41
N ALA A 200 -44.46 12.88 -28.91
CA ALA A 200 -44.64 12.43 -30.28
C ALA A 200 -45.59 13.35 -31.08
N GLY A 201 -45.44 14.65 -30.95
CA GLY A 201 -46.26 15.66 -31.66
C GLY A 201 -47.75 15.60 -31.30
N LYS A 202 -48.62 15.14 -32.23
CA LYS A 202 -50.08 15.04 -31.99
C LYS A 202 -50.50 13.66 -31.46
N GLY A 203 -49.60 12.70 -31.33
CA GLY A 203 -49.89 11.36 -30.81
C GLY A 203 -49.52 11.21 -29.33
N ASP A 204 -49.81 10.02 -28.77
CA ASP A 204 -49.38 9.67 -27.44
C ASP A 204 -47.85 9.66 -27.35
N PRO A 205 -47.27 10.05 -26.23
CA PRO A 205 -45.83 10.04 -26.05
C PRO A 205 -45.28 8.62 -26.15
N LEU A 206 -44.06 8.49 -26.71
CA LEU A 206 -43.31 7.24 -26.71
C LEU A 206 -42.75 7.01 -25.31
N ARG A 207 -42.97 5.82 -24.76
CA ARG A 207 -42.52 5.47 -23.39
C ARG A 207 -41.64 4.23 -23.37
N MET A 208 -40.63 4.26 -22.50
CA MET A 208 -39.77 3.11 -22.21
C MET A 208 -39.45 3.11 -20.74
N SER A 209 -39.38 1.93 -20.15
CA SER A 209 -38.68 1.71 -18.90
C SER A 209 -37.22 1.30 -19.18
N LYS A 210 -36.29 1.77 -18.36
CA LYS A 210 -34.87 1.44 -18.46
C LYS A 210 -34.39 0.84 -17.18
N THR A 211 -33.47 -0.13 -17.28
CA THR A 211 -32.73 -0.70 -16.15
C THR A 211 -31.24 -0.60 -16.45
N PHE A 212 -30.45 -0.20 -15.47
CA PHE A 212 -28.99 -0.07 -15.56
C PHE A 212 -28.34 -1.09 -14.64
N HIS A 213 -27.47 -1.92 -15.19
CA HIS A 213 -26.77 -2.98 -14.48
C HIS A 213 -25.30 -2.63 -14.35
N VAL A 214 -24.77 -2.69 -13.11
CA VAL A 214 -23.34 -2.63 -12.84
C VAL A 214 -22.74 -4.02 -13.11
N VAL A 215 -21.92 -4.11 -14.14
CA VAL A 215 -21.33 -5.38 -14.62
C VAL A 215 -19.81 -5.34 -14.37
N PRO A 216 -19.23 -6.37 -13.68
CA PRO A 216 -17.79 -6.49 -13.51
C PRO A 216 -17.07 -6.65 -14.84
N ARG A 217 -15.78 -6.34 -14.86
CA ARG A 217 -14.93 -6.52 -16.04
C ARG A 217 -14.45 -7.96 -16.22
N GLY A 218 -14.16 -8.64 -15.12
CA GLY A 218 -13.58 -9.96 -15.08
C GLY A 218 -12.77 -10.18 -13.82
N ILE A 219 -11.66 -10.91 -13.89
CA ILE A 219 -10.80 -11.16 -12.76
C ILE A 219 -9.86 -9.98 -12.53
N GLY A 220 -9.75 -9.52 -11.26
CA GLY A 220 -8.69 -8.66 -10.77
C GLY A 220 -7.51 -9.48 -10.27
N LEU A 221 -6.32 -9.21 -10.76
CA LEU A 221 -5.07 -9.78 -10.27
C LEU A 221 -4.35 -8.74 -9.43
N VAL A 222 -4.12 -9.04 -8.15
CA VAL A 222 -3.37 -8.18 -7.23
C VAL A 222 -2.00 -8.80 -7.00
N ILE A 223 -0.95 -8.13 -7.44
CA ILE A 223 0.44 -8.55 -7.29
C ILE A 223 1.08 -7.72 -6.17
N GLY A 224 1.23 -8.34 -5.00
CA GLY A 224 1.71 -7.69 -3.79
C GLY A 224 3.23 -7.53 -3.76
N CYS A 225 3.69 -6.48 -3.07
CA CYS A 225 5.10 -6.25 -2.75
C CYS A 225 5.49 -6.89 -1.40
N ASN A 226 6.79 -6.92 -1.09
CA ASN A 226 7.27 -7.51 0.16
C ASN A 226 7.41 -6.52 1.31
N THR A 227 7.43 -5.22 1.05
CA THR A 227 7.62 -4.20 2.10
C THR A 227 6.32 -3.77 2.77
N PHE A 228 5.23 -3.65 1.99
CA PHE A 228 3.90 -3.27 2.46
C PHE A 228 2.81 -4.16 1.84
N PRO A 229 2.79 -5.47 2.16
CA PRO A 229 1.94 -6.44 1.47
C PRO A 229 0.45 -6.09 1.54
N THR A 230 -0.06 -5.71 2.70
CA THR A 230 -1.48 -5.35 2.88
C THR A 230 -1.78 -3.94 2.38
N TRP A 231 -0.98 -2.95 2.79
CA TRP A 231 -1.23 -1.55 2.48
C TRP A 231 -1.33 -1.26 0.97
N ASN A 232 -0.41 -1.81 0.18
CA ASN A 232 -0.41 -1.64 -1.28
C ASN A 232 -1.42 -2.55 -1.99
N SER A 233 -1.76 -3.73 -1.44
CA SER A 233 -2.66 -4.67 -2.10
C SER A 233 -4.14 -4.39 -1.84
N TYR A 234 -4.49 -3.84 -0.68
CA TYR A 234 -5.88 -3.66 -0.26
C TYR A 234 -6.69 -2.73 -1.17
N PRO A 235 -6.15 -1.57 -1.64
CA PRO A 235 -6.91 -0.73 -2.57
C PRO A 235 -7.39 -1.49 -3.81
N GLY A 236 -6.51 -2.22 -4.48
CA GLY A 236 -6.83 -2.99 -5.68
C GLY A 236 -7.77 -4.16 -5.41
N LEU A 237 -7.54 -4.90 -4.31
CA LEU A 237 -8.38 -6.02 -3.90
C LEU A 237 -9.81 -5.56 -3.65
N PHE A 238 -9.99 -4.56 -2.78
CA PHE A 238 -11.32 -4.14 -2.35
C PHE A 238 -12.05 -3.30 -3.42
N ALA A 239 -11.34 -2.49 -4.21
CA ALA A 239 -11.91 -1.84 -5.38
C ALA A 239 -12.46 -2.84 -6.41
N SER A 240 -11.71 -3.91 -6.68
CA SER A 240 -12.13 -4.97 -7.61
C SER A 240 -13.31 -5.77 -7.05
N LEU A 241 -13.23 -6.20 -5.79
CA LEU A 241 -14.29 -6.99 -5.16
C LEU A 241 -15.59 -6.20 -5.05
N ALA A 242 -15.56 -4.96 -4.54
CA ALA A 242 -16.75 -4.11 -4.40
C ALA A 242 -17.44 -3.82 -5.75
N THR A 243 -16.66 -3.70 -6.83
CA THR A 243 -17.20 -3.48 -8.18
C THR A 243 -17.68 -4.76 -8.88
N GLY A 244 -17.62 -5.91 -8.18
CA GLY A 244 -18.22 -7.19 -8.65
C GLY A 244 -17.24 -8.15 -9.31
N ASN A 245 -15.95 -7.82 -9.36
CA ASN A 245 -14.93 -8.70 -9.93
C ASN A 245 -14.49 -9.75 -8.90
N ALA A 246 -14.14 -10.94 -9.33
CA ALA A 246 -13.37 -11.87 -8.51
C ALA A 246 -11.91 -11.41 -8.45
N VAL A 247 -11.19 -11.77 -7.39
CA VAL A 247 -9.80 -11.34 -7.17
C VAL A 247 -8.88 -12.53 -6.92
N ILE A 248 -7.81 -12.61 -7.69
CA ILE A 248 -6.69 -13.52 -7.41
C ILE A 248 -5.57 -12.68 -6.80
N VAL A 249 -5.20 -13.01 -5.57
CA VAL A 249 -4.14 -12.34 -4.81
C VAL A 249 -2.85 -13.13 -4.98
N LYS A 250 -1.87 -12.52 -5.64
CA LYS A 250 -0.52 -13.07 -5.82
C LYS A 250 0.45 -12.32 -4.91
N PRO A 251 0.73 -12.82 -3.69
CA PRO A 251 1.68 -12.18 -2.78
C PRO A 251 3.11 -12.23 -3.29
N HIS A 252 3.96 -11.35 -2.76
CA HIS A 252 5.40 -11.50 -2.94
C HIS A 252 5.88 -12.80 -2.28
N PRO A 253 6.81 -13.59 -2.89
CA PRO A 253 7.26 -14.87 -2.31
C PRO A 253 7.84 -14.77 -0.90
N LEU A 254 8.36 -13.60 -0.51
CA LEU A 254 8.91 -13.35 0.84
C LEU A 254 7.89 -12.74 1.83
N ALA A 255 6.64 -12.46 1.42
CA ALA A 255 5.61 -11.88 2.28
C ALA A 255 4.22 -12.43 1.89
N VAL A 256 4.03 -13.73 2.07
CA VAL A 256 2.78 -14.45 1.73
C VAL A 256 1.78 -14.38 2.87
N LEU A 257 2.21 -14.59 4.11
CA LEU A 257 1.36 -14.79 5.29
C LEU A 257 0.35 -13.65 5.52
N PRO A 258 0.70 -12.35 5.43
CA PRO A 258 -0.27 -11.28 5.63
C PRO A 258 -1.44 -11.32 4.66
N LEU A 259 -1.16 -11.61 3.39
CA LEU A 259 -2.20 -11.71 2.36
C LEU A 259 -2.95 -13.07 2.42
N ALA A 260 -2.29 -14.14 2.87
CA ALA A 260 -2.97 -15.42 3.13
C ALA A 260 -4.01 -15.29 4.25
N ILE A 261 -3.69 -14.60 5.35
CA ILE A 261 -4.63 -14.27 6.44
C ILE A 261 -5.79 -13.43 5.90
N THR A 262 -5.50 -12.42 5.08
CA THR A 262 -6.51 -11.59 4.41
C THR A 262 -7.47 -12.42 3.56
N VAL A 263 -6.94 -13.30 2.71
CA VAL A 263 -7.73 -14.19 1.84
C VAL A 263 -8.58 -15.15 2.68
N LYS A 264 -8.00 -15.73 3.74
CA LYS A 264 -8.73 -16.61 4.67
C LYS A 264 -9.98 -15.92 5.22
N TYR A 265 -9.84 -14.73 5.82
CA TYR A 265 -10.99 -14.02 6.40
C TYR A 265 -11.97 -13.51 5.36
N ALA A 266 -11.49 -13.09 4.18
CA ALA A 266 -12.38 -12.72 3.08
C ALA A 266 -13.25 -13.90 2.63
N ARG A 267 -12.67 -15.09 2.47
CA ARG A 267 -13.38 -16.32 2.08
C ARG A 267 -14.39 -16.78 3.14
N GLU A 268 -14.02 -16.69 4.43
CA GLU A 268 -14.93 -16.99 5.54
C GLU A 268 -16.18 -16.09 5.50
N VAL A 269 -16.01 -14.78 5.40
CA VAL A 269 -17.11 -13.81 5.35
C VAL A 269 -17.98 -14.00 4.10
N LEU A 270 -17.36 -14.24 2.93
CA LEU A 270 -18.10 -14.52 1.70
C LEU A 270 -18.98 -15.76 1.84
N ALA A 271 -18.43 -16.86 2.38
CA ALA A 271 -19.19 -18.08 2.62
C ALA A 271 -20.32 -17.88 3.64
N GLU A 272 -20.06 -17.19 4.77
CA GLU A 272 -21.06 -16.84 5.78
C GLU A 272 -22.19 -15.96 5.20
N ALA A 273 -21.88 -15.08 4.24
CA ALA A 273 -22.84 -14.23 3.53
C ALA A 273 -23.57 -14.96 2.38
N GLY A 274 -23.26 -16.25 2.14
CA GLY A 274 -23.89 -17.07 1.12
C GLY A 274 -23.35 -16.88 -0.29
N PHE A 275 -22.15 -16.31 -0.43
CA PHE A 275 -21.44 -16.18 -1.70
C PHE A 275 -20.34 -17.23 -1.84
N ASP A 276 -19.95 -17.49 -3.07
CA ASP A 276 -18.85 -18.41 -3.37
C ASP A 276 -17.52 -17.81 -2.86
N PRO A 277 -16.80 -18.50 -1.95
CA PRO A 277 -15.51 -18.02 -1.46
C PRO A 277 -14.44 -17.91 -2.55
N ASP A 278 -14.60 -18.55 -3.69
CA ASP A 278 -13.68 -18.47 -4.82
C ASP A 278 -13.70 -17.12 -5.54
N LEU A 279 -14.52 -16.18 -5.07
CA LEU A 279 -14.39 -14.76 -5.40
C LEU A 279 -13.06 -14.16 -4.95
N VAL A 280 -12.40 -14.72 -3.92
CA VAL A 280 -11.08 -14.29 -3.46
C VAL A 280 -10.19 -15.51 -3.29
N GLN A 281 -9.09 -15.57 -4.03
CA GLN A 281 -8.19 -16.71 -4.06
C GLN A 281 -6.74 -16.28 -3.86
N LEU A 282 -5.91 -17.17 -3.30
CA LEU A 282 -4.48 -16.98 -3.10
C LEU A 282 -3.68 -17.71 -4.18
N ALA A 283 -2.71 -17.03 -4.79
CA ALA A 283 -1.79 -17.62 -5.77
C ALA A 283 -0.33 -17.47 -5.31
N PRO A 284 0.13 -18.23 -4.32
CA PRO A 284 1.52 -18.20 -3.89
C PRO A 284 2.41 -18.80 -4.98
N GLU A 285 3.65 -18.32 -5.09
CA GLU A 285 4.59 -18.67 -6.14
C GLU A 285 5.71 -19.56 -5.59
N ALA A 286 5.98 -20.67 -6.25
CA ALA A 286 7.14 -21.50 -5.97
C ALA A 286 8.43 -20.83 -6.47
N GLU A 287 9.58 -21.24 -5.92
CA GLU A 287 10.86 -20.70 -6.33
C GLU A 287 11.13 -20.94 -7.83
N GLY A 288 11.45 -19.84 -8.54
CA GLY A 288 11.70 -19.87 -9.99
C GLY A 288 10.46 -19.96 -10.89
N GLU A 289 9.27 -20.04 -10.33
CA GLU A 289 8.01 -19.98 -11.06
C GLU A 289 7.72 -18.54 -11.53
N LYS A 290 6.87 -18.40 -12.54
CA LYS A 290 6.44 -17.09 -13.08
C LYS A 290 4.91 -16.98 -13.09
N ILE A 291 4.27 -17.38 -11.98
CA ILE A 291 2.81 -17.43 -11.88
C ILE A 291 2.18 -16.05 -12.08
N ALA A 292 2.82 -14.97 -11.59
CA ALA A 292 2.36 -13.60 -11.79
C ALA A 292 2.21 -13.24 -13.26
N SER A 293 3.24 -13.53 -14.08
CA SER A 293 3.22 -13.25 -15.52
C SER A 293 2.20 -14.15 -16.26
N THR A 294 2.10 -15.41 -15.86
CA THR A 294 1.13 -16.36 -16.43
C THR A 294 -0.30 -15.88 -16.16
N LEU A 295 -0.62 -15.47 -14.93
CA LEU A 295 -1.93 -14.92 -14.58
C LEU A 295 -2.20 -13.59 -15.30
N ALA A 296 -1.21 -12.67 -15.32
CA ALA A 296 -1.38 -11.36 -15.94
C ALA A 296 -1.73 -11.41 -17.43
N LEU A 297 -1.33 -12.46 -18.14
CA LEU A 297 -1.61 -12.65 -19.56
C LEU A 297 -2.90 -13.42 -19.85
N ARG A 298 -3.63 -13.91 -18.83
CA ARG A 298 -4.88 -14.63 -19.03
C ARG A 298 -5.97 -13.72 -19.61
N PRO A 299 -6.72 -14.18 -20.61
CA PRO A 299 -7.83 -13.41 -21.20
C PRO A 299 -8.91 -13.00 -20.20
N GLU A 300 -9.12 -13.80 -19.15
CA GLU A 300 -10.12 -13.57 -18.09
C GLU A 300 -9.67 -12.50 -17.09
N VAL A 301 -8.36 -12.25 -16.96
CA VAL A 301 -7.80 -11.19 -16.14
C VAL A 301 -7.96 -9.86 -16.86
N LYS A 302 -8.80 -8.99 -16.30
CA LYS A 302 -9.18 -7.69 -16.88
C LYS A 302 -8.66 -6.49 -16.11
N ILE A 303 -8.11 -6.74 -14.95
CA ILE A 303 -7.55 -5.73 -14.05
C ILE A 303 -6.27 -6.32 -13.46
N VAL A 304 -5.20 -5.54 -13.45
CA VAL A 304 -3.94 -5.89 -12.79
C VAL A 304 -3.56 -4.72 -11.89
N ASP A 305 -3.40 -4.98 -10.60
CA ASP A 305 -2.85 -4.05 -9.62
C ASP A 305 -1.46 -4.54 -9.21
N PHE A 306 -0.46 -3.69 -9.35
CA PHE A 306 0.94 -4.04 -9.11
C PHE A 306 1.67 -2.94 -8.36
N THR A 307 2.43 -3.32 -7.33
CA THR A 307 3.44 -2.49 -6.68
C THR A 307 4.76 -3.23 -6.66
N GLY A 308 5.83 -2.59 -7.14
CA GLY A 308 7.15 -3.21 -7.16
C GLY A 308 8.16 -2.52 -8.10
N SER A 309 9.06 -3.32 -8.70
CA SER A 309 10.14 -2.80 -9.55
C SER A 309 9.63 -2.16 -10.84
N THR A 310 10.28 -1.09 -11.28
CA THR A 310 10.01 -0.43 -12.57
C THR A 310 10.07 -1.43 -13.73
N GLN A 311 11.06 -2.30 -13.76
CA GLN A 311 11.22 -3.28 -14.83
C GLN A 311 10.00 -4.19 -15.00
N TYR A 312 9.43 -4.68 -13.90
CA TYR A 312 8.28 -5.58 -13.98
C TYR A 312 6.98 -4.81 -14.22
N GLY A 313 6.83 -3.61 -13.65
CA GLY A 313 5.70 -2.73 -13.94
C GLY A 313 5.63 -2.34 -15.42
N ASP A 314 6.76 -1.93 -16.01
CA ASP A 314 6.84 -1.63 -17.45
C ASP A 314 6.53 -2.86 -18.31
N TRP A 315 6.98 -4.04 -17.88
CA TRP A 315 6.64 -5.28 -18.57
C TRP A 315 5.13 -5.56 -18.55
N LEU A 316 4.46 -5.36 -17.40
CA LEU A 316 3.01 -5.52 -17.29
C LEU A 316 2.25 -4.55 -18.19
N GLU A 317 2.63 -3.27 -18.19
CA GLU A 317 2.03 -2.24 -19.05
C GLU A 317 2.20 -2.56 -20.54
N GLN A 318 3.33 -3.16 -20.93
CA GLN A 318 3.65 -3.52 -22.31
C GLN A 318 3.04 -4.86 -22.76
N ASN A 319 2.62 -5.74 -21.88
CA ASN A 319 2.23 -7.10 -22.26
C ASN A 319 0.80 -7.47 -21.87
N ALA A 320 0.22 -6.92 -20.81
CA ALA A 320 -1.12 -7.28 -20.35
C ALA A 320 -2.22 -6.42 -21.03
N HIS A 321 -2.21 -6.36 -22.37
CA HIS A 321 -3.07 -5.46 -23.17
C HIS A 321 -4.58 -5.70 -23.01
N GLN A 322 -5.01 -6.90 -22.59
CA GLN A 322 -6.41 -7.24 -22.34
C GLN A 322 -6.94 -6.70 -21.00
N ALA A 323 -6.05 -6.19 -20.14
CA ALA A 323 -6.36 -5.71 -18.81
C ALA A 323 -6.18 -4.18 -18.67
N SER A 324 -6.86 -3.57 -17.73
CA SER A 324 -6.46 -2.29 -17.18
C SER A 324 -5.35 -2.54 -16.16
N VAL A 325 -4.17 -2.01 -16.40
CA VAL A 325 -2.99 -2.23 -15.57
C VAL A 325 -2.75 -0.98 -14.73
N TYR A 326 -2.76 -1.14 -13.42
CA TYR A 326 -2.44 -0.10 -12.43
C TYR A 326 -1.11 -0.46 -11.79
N THR A 327 -0.14 0.46 -11.90
CA THR A 327 1.23 0.23 -11.43
C THR A 327 1.69 1.31 -10.50
N GLU A 328 2.38 0.91 -9.44
CA GLU A 328 3.25 1.74 -8.62
C GLU A 328 4.65 1.17 -8.70
N LYS A 329 5.59 1.99 -9.16
CA LYS A 329 6.97 1.63 -9.50
C LYS A 329 7.96 2.49 -8.72
N ALA A 330 9.23 2.38 -9.04
CA ALA A 330 10.30 3.21 -8.49
C ALA A 330 10.15 4.69 -8.88
N GLY A 331 10.53 5.59 -7.97
CA GLY A 331 10.54 7.01 -8.17
C GLY A 331 11.70 7.70 -7.45
N VAL A 332 11.96 8.97 -7.75
CA VAL A 332 13.01 9.79 -7.14
C VAL A 332 12.37 10.93 -6.35
N ASN A 333 11.95 10.61 -5.11
CA ASN A 333 11.33 11.59 -4.21
C ASN A 333 12.35 12.66 -3.81
N THR A 334 11.97 13.92 -3.91
CA THR A 334 12.90 15.04 -3.78
C THR A 334 12.34 16.12 -2.84
N ILE A 335 13.20 16.64 -1.98
CA ILE A 335 12.96 17.82 -1.14
C ILE A 335 13.78 18.98 -1.69
N VAL A 336 13.17 20.17 -1.85
CA VAL A 336 13.86 21.43 -2.14
C VAL A 336 13.89 22.24 -0.84
N VAL A 337 15.08 22.72 -0.44
CA VAL A 337 15.26 23.58 0.73
C VAL A 337 15.80 24.92 0.26
N ASP A 338 15.02 25.98 0.47
CA ASP A 338 15.35 27.36 0.12
C ASP A 338 15.58 28.19 1.37
N SER A 339 14.67 28.14 2.31
CA SER A 339 14.73 28.82 3.60
C SER A 339 13.81 28.14 4.59
N THR A 340 13.92 28.48 5.88
CA THR A 340 13.01 27.97 6.94
C THR A 340 13.01 28.89 8.13
N ASP A 341 11.88 29.00 8.82
CA ASP A 341 11.73 29.68 10.12
C ASP A 341 11.82 28.72 11.33
N ASP A 342 12.02 27.41 11.07
CA ASP A 342 12.24 26.37 12.09
C ASP A 342 13.25 25.33 11.59
N PHE A 343 14.53 25.72 11.55
CA PHE A 343 15.61 24.85 11.06
C PHE A 343 15.70 23.53 11.82
N VAL A 344 15.54 23.57 13.14
CA VAL A 344 15.61 22.37 13.98
C VAL A 344 14.42 21.46 13.72
N GLY A 345 13.21 22.03 13.59
CA GLY A 345 12.00 21.29 13.24
C GLY A 345 12.08 20.65 11.87
N MET A 346 12.55 21.39 10.85
CA MET A 346 12.82 20.88 9.51
C MET A 346 13.78 19.70 9.54
N CYS A 347 14.96 19.84 10.17
CA CYS A 347 15.94 18.76 10.25
C CYS A 347 15.40 17.52 10.95
N ARG A 348 14.58 17.67 12.00
CA ARG A 348 13.93 16.53 12.69
C ARG A 348 12.90 15.84 11.81
N ASN A 349 12.10 16.61 11.06
CA ASN A 349 11.08 16.08 10.16
C ASN A 349 11.71 15.30 9.02
N VAL A 350 12.73 15.88 8.37
CA VAL A 350 13.50 15.22 7.32
C VAL A 350 14.17 13.95 7.87
N ALA A 351 14.85 14.03 9.02
CA ALA A 351 15.51 12.89 9.66
C ALA A 351 14.56 11.71 9.91
N PHE A 352 13.35 11.98 10.41
CA PHE A 352 12.35 10.92 10.57
C PHE A 352 11.98 10.27 9.24
N SER A 353 11.70 11.08 8.21
CA SER A 353 11.32 10.60 6.87
C SER A 353 12.42 9.75 6.21
N LEU A 354 13.70 10.08 6.45
CA LEU A 354 14.85 9.30 5.94
C LEU A 354 15.10 8.01 6.72
N THR A 355 14.63 7.92 7.97
CA THR A 355 14.99 6.84 8.90
C THR A 355 13.92 5.77 8.99
N LEU A 356 12.65 6.15 8.90
CA LEU A 356 11.52 5.24 9.08
C LEU A 356 11.65 4.02 8.16
N TYR A 357 11.55 2.84 8.78
CA TYR A 357 11.67 1.53 8.12
C TYR A 357 12.95 1.37 7.26
N SER A 358 14.06 1.97 7.72
CA SER A 358 15.34 1.98 6.96
C SER A 358 15.15 2.46 5.50
N GLY A 359 14.32 3.45 5.27
CA GLY A 359 14.05 3.96 3.92
C GLY A 359 13.43 2.96 2.94
N GLN A 360 12.92 1.82 3.40
CA GLN A 360 12.31 0.79 2.55
C GLN A 360 10.85 1.13 2.17
N MET A 361 10.59 2.40 1.88
CA MET A 361 9.28 2.94 1.50
C MET A 361 9.38 3.61 0.13
N CYS A 362 8.37 3.40 -0.71
CA CYS A 362 8.26 4.06 -2.02
C CYS A 362 8.19 5.60 -1.93
N THR A 363 7.85 6.14 -0.76
CA THR A 363 7.70 7.57 -0.46
C THR A 363 8.91 8.18 0.27
N THR A 364 9.95 7.40 0.59
CA THR A 364 11.13 7.93 1.27
C THR A 364 11.81 9.00 0.41
N PRO A 365 12.12 10.20 0.94
CA PRO A 365 12.91 11.20 0.23
C PRO A 365 14.32 10.67 -0.05
N GLN A 366 14.76 10.83 -1.30
CA GLN A 366 16.12 10.47 -1.70
C GLN A 366 17.01 11.69 -1.86
N ASN A 367 16.55 12.70 -2.62
CA ASN A 367 17.33 13.90 -2.90
C ASN A 367 16.86 15.08 -2.05
N ILE A 368 17.81 15.81 -1.47
CA ILE A 368 17.58 17.04 -0.73
C ILE A 368 18.43 18.11 -1.42
N LEU A 369 17.77 18.96 -2.22
CA LEU A 369 18.42 19.99 -3.00
C LEU A 369 18.54 21.28 -2.17
N VAL A 370 19.75 21.80 -2.01
CA VAL A 370 20.04 22.96 -1.16
C VAL A 370 20.98 23.91 -1.93
N PRO A 371 20.72 25.21 -1.98
CA PRO A 371 21.64 26.19 -2.57
C PRO A 371 23.03 26.12 -1.96
N ARG A 372 24.06 26.22 -2.80
CA ARG A 372 25.49 26.19 -2.41
C ARG A 372 25.85 27.30 -1.43
N ASP A 373 25.25 28.48 -1.63
CA ASP A 373 25.47 29.63 -0.76
C ASP A 373 24.82 29.45 0.61
N GLY A 374 23.90 28.46 0.75
CA GLY A 374 23.17 28.18 1.99
C GLY A 374 21.73 28.69 1.95
N ILE A 375 21.14 28.82 3.10
CA ILE A 375 19.73 29.19 3.31
C ILE A 375 19.57 30.20 4.44
N ASP A 376 18.48 30.98 4.39
CA ASP A 376 18.07 31.82 5.50
C ASP A 376 17.24 31.01 6.50
N THR A 377 17.52 31.23 7.81
CA THR A 377 16.82 30.59 8.92
C THR A 377 16.37 31.62 9.95
N GLU A 378 15.60 31.18 10.96
CA GLU A 378 15.22 32.01 12.11
C GLU A 378 16.42 32.63 12.87
N SER A 379 17.60 32.00 12.72
CA SER A 379 18.84 32.45 13.40
C SER A 379 19.78 33.22 12.47
N GLY A 380 19.38 33.48 11.23
CA GLY A 380 20.15 34.12 10.18
C GLY A 380 20.58 33.16 9.08
N HIS A 381 21.46 33.62 8.19
CA HIS A 381 21.96 32.84 7.07
C HIS A 381 22.96 31.77 7.52
N ILE A 382 22.80 30.52 7.03
CA ILE A 382 23.73 29.40 7.25
C ILE A 382 24.16 28.79 5.93
N GLY A 383 25.41 28.35 5.85
CA GLY A 383 25.96 27.77 4.62
C GLY A 383 25.45 26.35 4.35
N PHE A 384 25.62 25.90 3.09
CA PHE A 384 25.24 24.55 2.65
C PHE A 384 25.76 23.42 3.58
N ASP A 385 27.05 23.50 3.95
CA ASP A 385 27.66 22.46 4.80
C ASP A 385 27.03 22.41 6.21
N GLU A 386 26.55 23.53 6.70
CA GLU A 386 25.86 23.62 7.98
C GLU A 386 24.44 23.02 7.90
N VAL A 387 23.73 23.25 6.80
CA VAL A 387 22.44 22.62 6.51
C VAL A 387 22.61 21.09 6.40
N ALA A 388 23.58 20.63 5.62
CA ALA A 388 23.89 19.22 5.43
C ALA A 388 24.26 18.52 6.75
N ALA A 389 25.11 19.18 7.55
CA ALA A 389 25.47 18.70 8.88
C ALA A 389 24.28 18.67 9.86
N GLY A 390 23.37 19.65 9.78
CA GLY A 390 22.14 19.70 10.57
C GLY A 390 21.23 18.50 10.31
N ILE A 391 20.99 18.17 9.03
CA ILE A 391 20.20 17.01 8.62
C ILE A 391 20.88 15.69 9.07
N ALA A 392 22.18 15.52 8.75
CA ALA A 392 22.94 14.34 9.13
C ALA A 392 23.01 14.16 10.66
N GLY A 393 23.21 15.26 11.40
CA GLY A 393 23.22 15.28 12.86
C GLY A 393 21.87 14.92 13.48
N ALA A 394 20.75 15.36 12.88
CA ALA A 394 19.41 14.98 13.33
C ALA A 394 19.16 13.48 13.15
N VAL A 395 19.56 12.89 12.00
CA VAL A 395 19.49 11.44 11.76
C VAL A 395 20.37 10.69 12.76
N ALA A 396 21.64 11.10 12.93
CA ALA A 396 22.57 10.46 13.87
C ALA A 396 22.03 10.46 15.31
N LYS A 397 21.40 11.56 15.74
CA LYS A 397 20.76 11.67 17.05
C LYS A 397 19.54 10.75 17.18
N LEU A 398 18.74 10.61 16.12
CA LEU A 398 17.52 9.80 16.10
C LEU A 398 17.83 8.32 16.25
N VAL A 399 18.90 7.83 15.59
CA VAL A 399 19.33 6.42 15.59
C VAL A 399 20.60 6.17 16.42
N GLY A 400 20.94 7.06 17.34
CA GLY A 400 22.15 6.98 18.14
C GLY A 400 22.16 5.85 19.18
N ASP A 401 21.00 5.44 19.65
CA ASP A 401 20.78 4.33 20.57
C ASP A 401 20.18 3.14 19.82
N ASP A 402 20.73 1.94 19.96
CA ASP A 402 20.34 0.77 19.19
C ASP A 402 18.89 0.31 19.51
N ALA A 403 18.50 0.35 20.79
CA ALA A 403 17.15 -0.08 21.19
C ALA A 403 16.07 0.84 20.57
N ARG A 404 16.35 2.15 20.53
CA ARG A 404 15.46 3.11 19.87
C ARG A 404 15.52 3.00 18.34
N ALA A 405 16.71 2.75 17.79
CA ALA A 405 16.87 2.67 16.35
C ALA A 405 16.06 1.51 15.75
N VAL A 406 16.04 0.32 16.38
CA VAL A 406 15.31 -0.85 15.87
C VAL A 406 13.80 -0.66 15.85
N GLU A 407 13.25 0.14 16.77
CA GLU A 407 11.81 0.48 16.79
C GLU A 407 11.39 1.38 15.62
N LEU A 408 12.33 2.13 15.06
CA LEU A 408 12.08 3.05 13.96
C LEU A 408 12.50 2.48 12.60
N THR A 409 13.69 1.84 12.53
CA THR A 409 14.26 1.37 11.26
C THR A 409 13.73 0.00 10.83
N GLY A 410 13.47 -0.92 11.76
CA GLY A 410 13.14 -2.30 11.40
C GLY A 410 14.30 -3.05 10.74
N ALA A 411 14.04 -4.25 10.20
CA ALA A 411 15.03 -5.08 9.54
C ALA A 411 14.98 -4.94 8.00
N ILE A 412 16.11 -5.15 7.33
CA ILE A 412 16.19 -5.14 5.86
C ILE A 412 15.60 -6.44 5.32
N VAL A 413 14.59 -6.32 4.49
CA VAL A 413 13.86 -7.48 3.91
C VAL A 413 14.49 -8.03 2.65
N ASN A 414 15.32 -7.23 1.95
CA ASN A 414 15.93 -7.60 0.68
C ASN A 414 17.44 -7.34 0.69
N ASP A 415 18.23 -8.38 0.49
CA ASP A 415 19.72 -8.33 0.45
C ASP A 415 20.23 -7.30 -0.57
N GLY A 416 19.50 -7.02 -1.63
CA GLY A 416 19.80 -5.98 -2.61
C GLY A 416 19.88 -4.58 -2.00
N VAL A 417 19.19 -4.31 -0.88
CA VAL A 417 19.29 -3.03 -0.16
C VAL A 417 20.68 -2.88 0.47
N VAL A 418 21.18 -3.93 1.12
CA VAL A 418 22.53 -3.92 1.72
C VAL A 418 23.59 -3.70 0.64
N SER A 419 23.45 -4.38 -0.50
CA SER A 419 24.36 -4.21 -1.64
C SER A 419 24.34 -2.77 -2.18
N ARG A 420 23.15 -2.16 -2.28
CA ARG A 420 23.01 -0.75 -2.70
C ARG A 420 23.66 0.23 -1.73
N ILE A 421 23.53 0.03 -0.42
CA ILE A 421 24.22 0.86 0.59
C ILE A 421 25.73 0.81 0.35
N GLY A 422 26.28 -0.39 0.08
CA GLY A 422 27.70 -0.56 -0.25
C GLY A 422 28.12 0.21 -1.51
N ALA A 423 27.35 0.06 -2.59
CA ALA A 423 27.60 0.70 -3.87
C ALA A 423 27.47 2.24 -3.80
N ALA A 424 26.45 2.73 -3.08
CA ALA A 424 26.17 4.17 -2.98
C ALA A 424 27.30 5.00 -2.35
N ARG A 425 28.15 4.40 -1.50
CA ARG A 425 29.29 5.11 -0.86
C ARG A 425 30.23 5.77 -1.88
N SER A 426 30.32 5.23 -3.09
CA SER A 426 31.14 5.83 -4.17
C SER A 426 30.45 6.97 -4.91
N HIS A 427 29.19 7.28 -4.57
CA HIS A 427 28.36 8.26 -5.26
C HIS A 427 28.33 9.63 -4.56
N GLY A 428 29.21 9.89 -3.60
CA GLY A 428 29.34 11.19 -2.93
C GLY A 428 30.27 11.16 -1.75
N GLU A 429 30.50 12.33 -1.14
CA GLU A 429 31.18 12.43 0.14
C GLU A 429 30.25 11.95 1.25
N VAL A 430 30.74 11.08 2.13
CA VAL A 430 29.93 10.51 3.22
C VAL A 430 29.77 11.54 4.34
N LEU A 431 28.55 12.06 4.53
CA LEU A 431 28.19 12.93 5.66
C LEU A 431 27.82 12.10 6.90
N LEU A 432 27.07 11.03 6.71
CA LEU A 432 26.73 10.06 7.73
C LEU A 432 26.80 8.66 7.13
N ASP A 433 27.68 7.80 7.65
CA ASP A 433 27.76 6.42 7.16
C ASP A 433 26.66 5.56 7.78
N SER A 434 26.16 4.63 6.97
CA SER A 434 25.24 3.60 7.45
C SER A 434 25.97 2.61 8.36
N ARG A 435 25.51 2.47 9.58
CA ARG A 435 26.00 1.48 10.53
C ARG A 435 25.03 0.34 10.69
N GLU A 436 25.55 -0.79 11.09
CA GLU A 436 24.76 -1.91 11.58
C GLU A 436 24.23 -1.60 12.97
N VAL A 437 22.95 -1.92 13.18
CA VAL A 437 22.26 -1.79 14.48
C VAL A 437 22.03 -3.19 15.03
N LYS A 438 22.42 -3.44 16.26
CA LYS A 438 22.18 -4.73 16.92
C LYS A 438 20.76 -4.77 17.48
N HIS A 439 19.95 -5.69 16.95
CA HIS A 439 18.60 -5.89 17.48
C HIS A 439 18.67 -6.62 18.83
N PRO A 440 18.05 -6.09 19.91
CA PRO A 440 18.15 -6.68 21.25
C PRO A 440 17.51 -8.08 21.35
N GLU A 441 16.47 -8.35 20.59
CA GLU A 441 15.70 -9.60 20.62
C GLU A 441 16.04 -10.54 19.45
N PHE A 442 16.45 -10.01 18.30
CA PHE A 442 16.67 -10.77 17.07
C PHE A 442 18.12 -10.59 16.58
N PRO A 443 19.07 -11.39 17.08
CA PRO A 443 20.50 -11.22 16.78
C PRO A 443 20.85 -11.42 15.29
N ASP A 444 20.01 -12.14 14.54
CA ASP A 444 20.20 -12.40 13.11
C ASP A 444 19.57 -11.34 12.21
N ALA A 445 18.86 -10.35 12.80
CA ALA A 445 18.24 -9.26 12.05
C ALA A 445 19.30 -8.34 11.43
N VAL A 446 19.17 -8.08 10.14
CA VAL A 446 20.02 -7.11 9.44
C VAL A 446 19.35 -5.73 9.50
N VAL A 447 19.78 -4.90 10.45
CA VAL A 447 19.25 -3.55 10.63
C VAL A 447 20.31 -2.52 10.25
N ARG A 448 19.96 -1.52 9.43
CA ARG A 448 20.88 -0.51 8.90
C ARG A 448 20.35 0.89 9.11
N THR A 449 21.19 1.79 9.60
CA THR A 449 20.87 3.22 9.67
C THR A 449 21.03 3.87 8.29
N PRO A 450 20.46 5.08 8.05
CA PRO A 450 20.64 5.81 6.82
C PRO A 450 22.11 6.09 6.49
N LEU A 451 22.44 5.99 5.19
CA LEU A 451 23.61 6.54 4.54
C LEU A 451 23.23 7.90 3.95
N ILE A 452 23.90 8.98 4.37
CA ILE A 452 23.69 10.32 3.82
C ILE A 452 24.96 10.76 3.11
N LEU A 453 24.81 11.13 1.85
CA LEU A 453 25.90 11.52 0.96
C LEU A 453 25.75 12.99 0.57
N LYS A 454 26.86 13.73 0.59
CA LYS A 454 26.97 15.04 -0.03
C LYS A 454 27.26 14.88 -1.52
N GLN A 455 26.57 15.64 -2.35
CA GLN A 455 26.75 15.61 -3.79
C GLN A 455 26.69 17.02 -4.37
N ASP A 456 27.15 17.17 -5.61
CA ASP A 456 27.10 18.40 -6.40
C ASP A 456 26.14 18.23 -7.57
N SER A 457 25.36 19.26 -7.87
CA SER A 457 24.40 19.26 -8.98
C SER A 457 25.03 18.96 -10.34
N ALA A 458 26.32 19.21 -10.51
CA ALA A 458 27.06 18.85 -11.72
C ALA A 458 27.19 17.33 -11.94
N ASN A 459 26.99 16.51 -10.90
CA ASN A 459 27.11 15.06 -10.95
C ASN A 459 25.73 14.37 -10.97
N GLU A 460 24.74 14.94 -11.63
CA GLU A 460 23.35 14.49 -11.62
C GLU A 460 23.16 12.97 -11.83
N GLY A 461 23.95 12.35 -12.70
CA GLY A 461 23.89 10.91 -12.94
C GLY A 461 24.18 10.02 -11.71
N MET A 462 24.65 10.59 -10.59
CA MET A 462 24.89 9.86 -9.34
C MET A 462 23.63 9.76 -8.47
N PHE A 463 22.63 10.62 -8.69
CA PHE A 463 21.42 10.71 -7.87
C PHE A 463 20.11 10.82 -8.68
N ASP A 464 20.17 10.68 -10.01
CA ASP A 464 19.01 10.79 -10.91
C ASP A 464 18.15 9.52 -11.01
N SER A 465 18.52 8.46 -10.29
CA SER A 465 17.81 7.18 -10.30
C SER A 465 17.50 6.73 -8.87
N GLU A 466 16.47 5.91 -8.69
CA GLU A 466 16.09 5.42 -7.36
C GLU A 466 17.19 4.55 -6.73
N TRP A 467 17.52 4.87 -5.49
CA TRP A 467 18.38 4.11 -4.60
C TRP A 467 17.53 3.52 -3.44
N PHE A 468 16.57 2.68 -3.76
CA PHE A 468 15.64 2.13 -2.77
C PHE A 468 16.33 1.55 -1.54
N GLY A 469 16.05 2.12 -0.36
CA GLY A 469 16.65 1.80 0.92
C GLY A 469 17.09 3.06 1.68
N PRO A 470 17.88 2.91 2.75
CA PRO A 470 18.31 4.02 3.60
C PRO A 470 19.47 4.80 2.96
N ILE A 471 19.25 5.39 1.79
CA ILE A 471 20.27 6.11 1.00
C ILE A 471 19.69 7.43 0.57
N SER A 472 20.33 8.55 0.95
CA SER A 472 19.90 9.89 0.60
C SER A 472 21.08 10.79 0.21
N PHE A 473 20.81 11.77 -0.65
CA PHE A 473 21.78 12.73 -1.14
C PHE A 473 21.38 14.13 -0.72
N VAL A 474 22.30 14.87 -0.08
CA VAL A 474 22.20 16.32 0.10
C VAL A 474 23.00 16.96 -1.02
N VAL A 475 22.33 17.59 -1.97
CA VAL A 475 22.89 18.04 -3.24
C VAL A 475 23.04 19.55 -3.24
N ALA A 476 24.27 20.03 -3.43
CA ALA A 476 24.55 21.45 -3.59
C ALA A 476 24.15 21.92 -4.99
N THR A 477 23.26 22.90 -5.05
CA THR A 477 22.81 23.56 -6.29
C THR A 477 23.33 25.00 -6.36
N ASP A 478 23.35 25.60 -7.53
CA ASP A 478 23.83 26.99 -7.67
C ASP A 478 22.83 28.03 -7.14
N SER A 479 21.54 27.63 -7.06
CA SER A 479 20.46 28.47 -6.56
C SER A 479 19.19 27.64 -6.37
N THR A 480 18.17 28.17 -5.67
CA THR A 480 16.83 27.60 -5.60
C THR A 480 16.20 27.41 -6.98
N ALA A 481 16.41 28.35 -7.91
CA ALA A 481 15.96 28.22 -9.30
C ALA A 481 16.55 26.96 -9.98
N GLN A 482 17.84 26.68 -9.78
CA GLN A 482 18.47 25.47 -10.30
C GLN A 482 17.91 24.21 -9.59
N SER A 483 17.63 24.27 -8.29
CA SER A 483 16.97 23.17 -7.57
C SER A 483 15.64 22.79 -8.23
N LEU A 484 14.80 23.78 -8.57
CA LEU A 484 13.53 23.58 -9.25
C LEU A 484 13.70 23.01 -10.67
N GLU A 485 14.73 23.45 -11.41
CA GLU A 485 15.04 22.89 -12.74
C GLU A 485 15.47 21.42 -12.65
N ILE A 486 16.33 21.07 -11.70
CA ILE A 486 16.77 19.69 -11.45
C ILE A 486 15.57 18.84 -11.04
N PHE A 487 14.74 19.34 -10.14
CA PHE A 487 13.51 18.67 -9.72
C PHE A 487 12.61 18.34 -10.92
N ARG A 488 12.26 19.35 -11.76
CA ARG A 488 11.44 19.12 -12.95
C ARG A 488 12.05 18.08 -13.90
N ARG A 489 13.34 18.13 -14.09
CA ARG A 489 14.06 17.25 -15.02
C ARG A 489 14.10 15.79 -14.52
N ILE A 490 14.48 15.58 -13.26
CA ILE A 490 14.58 14.23 -12.69
C ILE A 490 13.19 13.61 -12.50
N VAL A 491 12.29 14.33 -11.83
CA VAL A 491 10.95 13.82 -11.55
C VAL A 491 10.13 13.69 -12.83
N GLY A 492 10.24 14.62 -13.77
CA GLY A 492 9.58 14.50 -15.07
C GLY A 492 10.03 13.28 -15.89
N LYS A 493 11.27 12.83 -15.71
CA LYS A 493 11.83 11.67 -16.41
C LYS A 493 11.61 10.33 -15.67
N LYS A 494 11.78 10.34 -14.36
CA LYS A 494 11.83 9.12 -13.52
C LYS A 494 10.57 8.92 -12.68
N GLY A 495 9.77 9.97 -12.48
CA GLY A 495 8.64 9.99 -11.56
C GLY A 495 9.04 10.17 -10.11
N ALA A 496 8.04 10.46 -9.30
CA ALA A 496 8.12 10.45 -7.84
C ALA A 496 6.70 10.24 -7.28
N LEU A 497 6.62 9.74 -6.05
CA LEU A 497 5.35 9.64 -5.32
C LEU A 497 5.11 10.87 -4.45
N THR A 498 6.19 11.47 -3.93
CA THR A 498 6.13 12.63 -3.03
C THR A 498 7.19 13.66 -3.41
N ALA A 499 6.88 14.92 -3.11
CA ALA A 499 7.81 16.03 -3.14
C ALA A 499 7.60 16.93 -1.93
N ALA A 500 8.64 17.63 -1.49
CA ALA A 500 8.49 18.64 -0.45
C ALA A 500 9.35 19.88 -0.76
N VAL A 501 8.93 21.01 -0.18
CA VAL A 501 9.67 22.27 -0.20
C VAL A 501 9.67 22.90 1.19
N TYR A 502 10.79 23.51 1.54
CA TYR A 502 10.93 24.41 2.68
C TYR A 502 11.33 25.78 2.17
N SER A 503 10.47 26.77 2.38
CA SER A 503 10.72 28.17 2.05
C SER A 503 9.83 29.10 2.86
N THR A 504 10.36 30.26 3.23
CA THR A 504 9.64 31.39 3.80
C THR A 504 9.20 32.42 2.74
N ASP A 505 9.58 32.20 1.48
CA ASP A 505 9.21 33.02 0.32
C ASP A 505 8.05 32.37 -0.45
N GLU A 506 6.88 33.01 -0.42
CA GLU A 506 5.69 32.54 -1.15
C GLU A 506 5.95 32.36 -2.65
N SER A 507 6.82 33.18 -3.26
CA SER A 507 7.13 33.04 -4.69
C SER A 507 7.89 31.76 -5.00
N VAL A 508 8.67 31.23 -4.07
CA VAL A 508 9.34 29.92 -4.16
C VAL A 508 8.34 28.80 -3.97
N LEU A 509 7.41 28.93 -3.01
CA LEU A 509 6.34 27.95 -2.80
C LEU A 509 5.46 27.84 -4.03
N ASP A 510 5.04 28.96 -4.62
CA ASP A 510 4.26 29.01 -5.87
C ASP A 510 5.03 28.37 -7.04
N ALA A 511 6.33 28.68 -7.18
CA ALA A 511 7.17 28.12 -8.24
C ALA A 511 7.39 26.60 -8.08
N MET A 512 7.42 26.11 -6.84
CA MET A 512 7.50 24.67 -6.57
C MET A 512 6.16 23.99 -6.82
N GLU A 513 5.02 24.63 -6.48
CA GLU A 513 3.69 24.12 -6.82
C GLU A 513 3.54 23.98 -8.34
N ASP A 514 3.89 25.02 -9.11
CA ASP A 514 3.90 24.94 -10.57
C ASP A 514 4.80 23.80 -11.08
N ALA A 515 5.98 23.62 -10.46
CA ALA A 515 6.89 22.54 -10.84
C ALA A 515 6.27 21.15 -10.58
N THR A 516 5.57 20.98 -9.49
CA THR A 516 4.90 19.70 -9.15
C THR A 516 3.68 19.43 -10.02
N LEU A 517 2.92 20.47 -10.41
CA LEU A 517 1.84 20.36 -11.40
C LEU A 517 2.37 19.92 -12.77
N ASP A 518 3.50 20.49 -13.23
CA ASP A 518 4.13 20.14 -14.51
C ASP A 518 4.52 18.66 -14.58
N VAL A 519 4.99 18.08 -13.48
CA VAL A 519 5.50 16.69 -13.44
C VAL A 519 4.53 15.70 -12.76
N GLY A 520 3.37 16.16 -12.30
CA GLY A 520 2.31 15.33 -11.74
C GLY A 520 2.68 14.64 -10.43
N VAL A 521 3.23 15.35 -9.44
CA VAL A 521 3.57 14.81 -8.12
C VAL A 521 2.92 15.61 -7.00
N HIS A 522 2.58 14.97 -5.88
CA HIS A 522 2.04 15.65 -4.70
C HIS A 522 3.10 16.44 -3.96
N LEU A 523 2.76 17.65 -3.53
CA LEU A 523 3.64 18.58 -2.82
C LEU A 523 3.28 18.70 -1.34
N SER A 524 4.31 18.73 -0.50
CA SER A 524 4.24 19.10 0.91
C SER A 524 5.08 20.36 1.15
N CYS A 525 4.49 21.38 1.77
CA CYS A 525 5.18 22.64 2.05
C CYS A 525 5.44 22.79 3.54
N ASN A 526 6.70 23.10 3.93
CA ASN A 526 7.11 23.47 5.31
C ASN A 526 6.65 22.49 6.41
N LEU A 527 6.65 21.17 6.12
CA LEU A 527 6.22 20.18 7.10
C LEU A 527 7.18 20.10 8.28
N THR A 528 6.65 20.29 9.49
CA THR A 528 7.35 20.11 10.76
C THR A 528 6.48 19.34 11.76
N GLY A 529 7.00 19.07 12.95
CA GLY A 529 6.25 18.35 13.99
C GLY A 529 5.92 16.91 13.62
N GLY A 530 4.67 16.50 13.75
CA GLY A 530 4.19 15.12 13.55
C GLY A 530 3.59 14.82 12.19
N VAL A 531 3.81 15.64 11.17
CA VAL A 531 3.36 15.43 9.79
C VAL A 531 4.58 15.26 8.90
N PHE A 532 4.65 14.16 8.16
CA PHE A 532 5.85 13.75 7.42
C PHE A 532 5.55 13.54 5.94
N VAL A 533 6.50 13.95 5.07
CA VAL A 533 6.34 13.87 3.62
C VAL A 533 6.17 12.43 3.09
N ASN A 534 6.71 11.44 3.79
CA ASN A 534 6.63 10.03 3.41
C ASN A 534 5.39 9.31 3.93
N GLN A 535 4.46 10.01 4.56
CA GLN A 535 3.20 9.45 5.09
C GLN A 535 2.00 10.09 4.40
N SER A 536 0.96 9.29 4.17
CA SER A 536 -0.32 9.75 3.63
C SER A 536 -1.46 9.02 4.32
N ALA A 537 -2.45 9.78 4.81
CA ALA A 537 -3.64 9.25 5.47
C ALA A 537 -4.73 8.96 4.43
N ALA A 538 -5.40 7.82 4.56
CA ALA A 538 -6.61 7.54 3.78
C ALA A 538 -7.66 8.62 4.00
N PHE A 539 -8.53 8.82 3.02
CA PHE A 539 -9.59 9.84 2.98
C PHE A 539 -9.11 11.28 2.92
N SER A 540 -7.93 11.63 3.42
CA SER A 540 -7.40 12.98 3.38
C SER A 540 -6.36 13.17 2.25
N ASP A 541 -5.41 12.26 2.13
CA ASP A 541 -4.31 12.37 1.18
C ASP A 541 -4.44 11.36 0.05
N PHE A 542 -4.16 11.79 -1.18
CA PHE A 542 -3.95 10.85 -2.28
C PHE A 542 -2.55 10.24 -2.19
N HIS A 543 -2.46 8.94 -2.47
CA HIS A 543 -1.18 8.26 -2.61
C HIS A 543 -0.89 8.06 -4.09
N ALA A 544 0.17 8.69 -4.58
CA ALA A 544 0.47 8.91 -6.00
C ALA A 544 -0.64 9.70 -6.73
N SER A 545 -0.28 10.31 -7.84
CA SER A 545 -1.22 11.07 -8.67
C SER A 545 -1.68 10.30 -9.92
N GLY A 546 -0.90 9.28 -10.32
CA GLY A 546 -1.08 8.61 -11.60
C GLY A 546 -0.63 9.41 -12.83
N ALA A 547 0.03 10.54 -12.62
CA ALA A 547 0.40 11.47 -13.69
C ALA A 547 1.90 11.50 -14.01
N ASN A 548 2.71 10.58 -13.46
CA ASN A 548 4.14 10.50 -13.72
C ASN A 548 4.64 9.04 -13.80
N ALA A 549 5.91 8.84 -14.14
CA ALA A 549 6.47 7.53 -14.42
C ALA A 549 6.51 6.58 -13.21
N ALA A 550 6.42 7.08 -11.97
CA ALA A 550 6.45 6.24 -10.77
C ALA A 550 5.12 5.51 -10.54
N ALA A 551 3.99 6.09 -10.99
CA ALA A 551 2.69 5.45 -10.87
C ALA A 551 1.76 5.92 -11.99
N ASN A 552 0.95 5.01 -12.53
CA ASN A 552 -0.05 5.34 -13.55
C ASN A 552 -1.47 5.49 -12.99
N SER A 553 -1.64 5.45 -11.68
CA SER A 553 -2.90 5.68 -10.97
C SER A 553 -2.64 6.19 -9.55
N ALA A 554 -3.63 6.85 -8.96
CA ALA A 554 -3.67 7.05 -7.51
C ALA A 554 -4.07 5.74 -6.80
N LEU A 555 -3.73 5.60 -5.53
CA LEU A 555 -4.26 4.60 -4.61
C LEU A 555 -4.96 5.31 -3.43
N THR A 556 -6.19 5.79 -3.49
CA THR A 556 -7.18 5.51 -4.52
C THR A 556 -7.95 6.79 -4.84
N ASP A 557 -8.66 6.82 -5.94
CA ASP A 557 -9.58 7.89 -6.35
C ASP A 557 -10.75 7.33 -7.20
N GLY A 558 -11.63 8.23 -7.68
CA GLY A 558 -12.75 7.84 -8.55
C GLY A 558 -12.30 7.24 -9.88
N ALA A 559 -11.19 7.69 -10.47
CA ALA A 559 -10.66 7.16 -11.72
C ALA A 559 -10.10 5.74 -11.55
N TYR A 560 -9.45 5.47 -10.42
CA TYR A 560 -8.94 4.15 -10.06
C TYR A 560 -10.04 3.08 -10.01
N VAL A 561 -11.24 3.44 -9.49
CA VAL A 561 -12.34 2.48 -9.33
C VAL A 561 -13.28 2.43 -10.53
N SER A 562 -13.55 3.56 -11.21
CA SER A 562 -14.57 3.66 -12.26
C SER A 562 -14.31 2.79 -13.49
N ASN A 563 -13.05 2.43 -13.74
CA ASN A 563 -12.69 1.55 -14.86
C ASN A 563 -12.78 0.04 -14.53
N ARG A 564 -13.18 -0.34 -13.30
CA ARG A 564 -13.29 -1.74 -12.86
C ARG A 564 -14.65 -2.38 -13.14
N PHE A 565 -15.63 -1.59 -13.58
CA PHE A 565 -16.97 -2.04 -13.97
C PHE A 565 -17.45 -1.34 -15.23
N ARG A 566 -18.61 -1.76 -15.74
CA ARG A 566 -19.32 -1.13 -16.85
C ARG A 566 -20.80 -1.04 -16.50
N ILE A 567 -21.50 -0.07 -17.11
CA ILE A 567 -22.95 0.02 -17.05
C ILE A 567 -23.53 -0.58 -18.32
N VAL A 568 -24.35 -1.59 -18.16
CA VAL A 568 -25.14 -2.19 -19.25
C VAL A 568 -26.60 -1.87 -19.03
N GLN A 569 -27.26 -1.34 -20.05
CA GLN A 569 -28.68 -0.97 -19.95
C GLN A 569 -29.57 -1.96 -20.70
N SER A 570 -30.76 -2.19 -20.16
CA SER A 570 -31.89 -2.74 -20.89
C SER A 570 -33.00 -1.67 -21.06
N ARG A 571 -33.79 -1.80 -22.12
CA ARG A 571 -34.92 -0.93 -22.41
C ARG A 571 -36.15 -1.77 -22.77
N ARG A 572 -37.29 -1.40 -22.22
CA ARG A 572 -38.57 -2.05 -22.54
C ARG A 572 -39.57 -1.00 -22.92
N HIS A 573 -40.30 -1.24 -24.02
CA HIS A 573 -41.44 -0.44 -24.40
C HIS A 573 -42.56 -0.64 -23.36
N VAL A 574 -43.25 0.45 -22.95
CA VAL A 574 -44.33 0.44 -21.95
C VAL A 574 -45.62 0.89 -22.59
#